data_3965649918c59482304bbe5c2674e3d2
#
_entry.id   3965649918c59482304bbe5c2674e3d2
#
_cell.length_a   1.000
_cell.length_b   1.000
_cell.length_c   1.000
_cell.angle_alpha   90.00
_cell.angle_beta   90.00
_cell.angle_gamma   90.00
#
_symmetry.space_group_name_H-M   'P 1'
#
loop_
_entity.id
_entity.type
_entity.pdbx_description
1 polymer ?
#
loop_
_entity_poly.entity_id
_entity_poly.type
_entity_poly.pdbx_seq_one_letter_code
_entity_poly.pdbx_strand_id
1 'polypeptide(L)'
;VQANPDDEERQGVITVSYDKSSFTVTVTQKLSENPTNEQIKAQYLQGKYYGNYAGLQDGMYNYYLVFSDLGMDENNMFNTPNAHYYFVDLFLDTPPADLNNIVVPNGVYEYDITNSGFMNTFTESTSWYQINDESGFPIVGYQVHYEKGTITVEDGKVTLEVLMQID
;
A
#
# COMPACT_ATOMS: atom_id res chain seq x y z
N VAL A 1 6.11 18.39 20.93
CA VAL A 1 6.26 17.09 21.59
C VAL A 1 6.88 16.17 20.56
N GLN A 2 7.96 15.49 20.92
CA GLN A 2 8.63 14.55 20.02
C GLN A 2 7.83 13.24 19.99
N ALA A 3 7.72 12.61 18.82
CA ALA A 3 7.06 11.31 18.69
C ALA A 3 7.68 10.27 19.65
N ASN A 4 6.88 9.31 20.11
CA ASN A 4 7.37 8.20 20.92
C ASN A 4 7.96 7.13 19.99
N PRO A 5 9.28 6.96 19.95
CA PRO A 5 9.90 5.95 19.08
C PRO A 5 9.93 4.56 19.70
N ASP A 6 9.52 4.42 20.97
CA ASP A 6 9.64 3.18 21.73
C ASP A 6 8.36 2.34 21.62
N ASP A 7 8.50 1.03 21.73
CA ASP A 7 7.38 0.08 21.69
C ASP A 7 6.59 0.02 23.02
N GLU A 8 6.78 1.00 23.91
CA GLU A 8 6.12 1.06 25.22
C GLU A 8 5.47 2.44 25.46
N GLU A 9 4.31 2.44 26.14
CA GLU A 9 3.70 3.67 26.62
C GLU A 9 4.66 4.41 27.55
N ARG A 10 4.85 5.70 27.33
CA ARG A 10 5.65 6.51 28.25
C ARG A 10 4.83 7.61 28.91
N GLN A 11 5.16 7.88 30.16
CA GLN A 11 4.54 8.94 30.94
C GLN A 11 5.56 10.00 31.32
N GLY A 12 5.12 11.23 31.29
CA GLY A 12 5.87 12.40 31.77
C GLY A 12 5.02 13.18 32.78
N VAL A 13 5.67 13.74 33.77
CA VAL A 13 5.00 14.57 34.80
C VAL A 13 5.47 16.01 34.61
N ILE A 14 4.50 16.91 34.49
CA ILE A 14 4.76 18.36 34.43
C ILE A 14 4.23 18.94 35.76
N THR A 15 5.12 19.55 36.56
CA THR A 15 4.71 20.26 37.78
C THR A 15 4.71 21.76 37.47
N VAL A 16 3.58 22.39 37.65
CA VAL A 16 3.41 23.83 37.53
C VAL A 16 3.32 24.43 38.93
N SER A 17 4.21 25.37 39.28
CA SER A 17 4.25 26.03 40.55
C SER A 17 4.04 27.52 40.41
N TYR A 18 3.20 28.09 41.27
CA TYR A 18 2.99 29.53 41.39
C TYR A 18 2.85 29.90 42.86
N ASP A 19 3.72 30.77 43.34
CA ASP A 19 3.85 31.16 44.76
C ASP A 19 4.01 29.91 45.64
N LYS A 20 3.07 29.68 46.53
CA LYS A 20 3.05 28.51 47.48
C LYS A 20 2.19 27.33 46.99
N SER A 21 1.66 27.44 45.79
CA SER A 21 0.78 26.43 45.19
C SER A 21 1.48 25.73 44.05
N SER A 22 1.29 24.40 43.96
CA SER A 22 1.72 23.60 42.83
C SER A 22 0.64 22.59 42.44
N PHE A 23 0.55 22.30 41.19
CA PHE A 23 -0.26 21.20 40.66
C PHE A 23 0.54 20.40 39.63
N THR A 24 0.17 19.15 39.50
CA THR A 24 0.86 18.19 38.66
C THR A 24 -0.06 17.72 37.53
N VAL A 25 0.47 17.73 36.33
CA VAL A 25 -0.19 17.18 35.14
C VAL A 25 0.60 15.98 34.70
N THR A 26 -0.02 14.82 34.65
CA THR A 26 0.55 13.63 34.06
C THR A 26 0.18 13.60 32.58
N VAL A 27 1.20 13.56 31.72
CA VAL A 27 1.04 13.41 30.28
C VAL A 27 1.39 11.98 29.93
N THR A 28 0.43 11.26 29.39
CA THR A 28 0.64 9.91 28.88
C THR A 28 0.76 9.99 27.35
N GLN A 29 1.90 9.56 26.82
CA GLN A 29 2.06 9.36 25.41
C GLN A 29 1.89 7.86 25.13
N LYS A 30 0.72 7.53 24.58
CA LYS A 30 0.45 6.16 24.16
C LYS A 30 1.43 5.75 23.07
N LEU A 31 1.60 4.45 22.90
CA LEU A 31 2.16 3.88 21.68
C LEU A 31 1.48 4.58 20.49
N SER A 32 2.24 5.03 19.52
CA SER A 32 1.76 5.05 18.16
C SER A 32 1.23 3.63 17.95
N GLU A 33 -0.06 3.46 17.69
CA GLU A 33 -0.55 2.15 17.28
C GLU A 33 0.33 1.78 16.10
N ASN A 34 1.25 0.86 16.34
CA ASN A 34 2.06 0.29 15.29
C ASN A 34 1.04 -0.17 14.26
N PRO A 35 1.12 0.23 13.00
CA PRO A 35 0.23 -0.32 12.00
C PRO A 35 0.35 -1.83 12.18
N THR A 36 -0.73 -2.46 12.60
CA THR A 36 -0.77 -3.90 12.75
C THR A 36 -0.24 -4.44 11.45
N ASN A 37 0.87 -5.17 11.48
CA ASN A 37 1.38 -5.89 10.32
C ASN A 37 0.34 -6.96 9.97
N GLU A 38 -0.76 -6.52 9.38
CA GLU A 38 -1.79 -7.41 8.90
C GLU A 38 -1.26 -8.08 7.65
N GLN A 39 -0.93 -9.35 7.77
CA GLN A 39 -0.54 -10.15 6.63
C GLN A 39 -1.79 -10.70 5.95
N ILE A 40 -2.23 -10.03 4.92
CA ILE A 40 -3.29 -10.54 4.05
C ILE A 40 -2.64 -11.45 3.02
N LYS A 41 -3.04 -12.70 3.02
CA LYS A 41 -2.58 -13.66 2.04
C LYS A 41 -3.40 -13.52 0.77
N ALA A 42 -2.88 -12.82 -0.21
CA ALA A 42 -3.47 -12.80 -1.53
C ALA A 42 -3.44 -14.21 -2.16
N GLN A 43 -4.58 -14.64 -2.67
CA GLN A 43 -4.75 -15.92 -3.35
C GLN A 43 -4.94 -15.75 -4.86
N TYR A 44 -5.28 -14.54 -5.28
CA TYR A 44 -5.56 -14.19 -6.66
C TYR A 44 -4.65 -13.06 -7.09
N LEU A 45 -4.07 -13.21 -8.25
CA LEU A 45 -3.31 -12.18 -8.95
C LEU A 45 -3.90 -12.03 -10.34
N GLN A 46 -4.27 -10.82 -10.68
CA GLN A 46 -4.66 -10.45 -12.03
C GLN A 46 -3.73 -9.36 -12.54
N GLY A 47 -3.50 -9.36 -13.84
CA GLY A 47 -2.66 -8.36 -14.44
C GLY A 47 -3.18 -7.92 -15.80
N LYS A 48 -2.85 -6.68 -16.16
CA LYS A 48 -3.06 -6.12 -17.48
C LYS A 48 -1.81 -5.38 -17.91
N TYR A 49 -1.37 -5.66 -19.12
CA TYR A 49 -0.25 -4.96 -19.73
C TYR A 49 -0.77 -3.84 -20.64
N TYR A 50 -0.35 -2.62 -20.34
CA TYR A 50 -0.76 -1.43 -21.09
C TYR A 50 0.29 -0.97 -22.12
N GLY A 51 1.41 -1.66 -22.23
CA GLY A 51 2.48 -1.29 -23.15
C GLY A 51 3.18 0.00 -22.74
N ASN A 52 3.62 0.74 -23.72
CA ASN A 52 4.14 2.09 -23.55
C ASN A 52 2.94 3.07 -23.49
N TYR A 53 2.34 3.20 -22.32
CA TYR A 53 1.20 4.09 -22.11
C TYR A 53 1.64 5.55 -22.12
N ALA A 54 0.82 6.43 -22.72
CA ALA A 54 1.12 7.85 -22.86
C ALA A 54 1.37 8.53 -21.52
N GLY A 55 2.50 9.20 -21.38
CA GLY A 55 2.90 9.94 -20.18
C GLY A 55 3.99 9.28 -19.37
N LEU A 56 4.41 8.06 -19.72
CA LEU A 56 5.57 7.42 -19.11
C LEU A 56 6.89 7.94 -19.72
N GLN A 57 7.97 7.67 -19.01
CA GLN A 57 9.32 7.85 -19.54
C GLN A 57 9.52 7.00 -20.83
N ASP A 58 10.28 7.51 -21.76
CA ASP A 58 10.61 6.77 -22.98
C ASP A 58 11.25 5.42 -22.66
N GLY A 59 10.75 4.36 -23.26
CA GLY A 59 11.25 3.00 -23.04
C GLY A 59 10.71 2.31 -21.80
N MET A 60 9.75 2.91 -21.08
CA MET A 60 9.07 2.25 -19.97
C MET A 60 7.80 1.55 -20.44
N TYR A 61 7.47 0.46 -19.76
CA TYR A 61 6.30 -0.37 -19.98
C TYR A 61 5.49 -0.48 -18.71
N ASN A 62 4.17 -0.42 -18.84
CA ASN A 62 3.25 -0.41 -17.73
C ASN A 62 2.58 -1.77 -17.52
N TYR A 63 2.66 -2.29 -16.29
CA TYR A 63 2.03 -3.52 -15.83
C TYR A 63 1.10 -3.20 -14.67
N TYR A 64 -0.18 -3.30 -14.89
CA TYR A 64 -1.19 -3.10 -13.86
C TYR A 64 -1.52 -4.41 -13.20
N LEU A 65 -1.31 -4.51 -11.89
CA LEU A 65 -1.54 -5.71 -11.10
C LEU A 65 -2.63 -5.48 -10.05
N VAL A 66 -3.42 -6.49 -9.79
CA VAL A 66 -4.39 -6.51 -8.69
C VAL A 66 -4.21 -7.79 -7.90
N PHE A 67 -3.88 -7.63 -6.62
CA PHE A 67 -3.83 -8.73 -5.67
C PHE A 67 -5.13 -8.74 -4.87
N SER A 68 -5.67 -9.93 -4.59
CA SER A 68 -6.86 -10.10 -3.77
C SER A 68 -6.81 -11.39 -2.96
N ASP A 69 -7.44 -11.38 -1.80
CA ASP A 69 -7.67 -12.56 -0.97
C ASP A 69 -8.82 -13.43 -1.48
N LEU A 70 -9.90 -12.82 -2.01
CA LEU A 70 -11.11 -13.50 -2.46
C LEU A 70 -11.37 -13.44 -3.97
N GLY A 71 -10.56 -12.68 -4.72
CA GLY A 71 -10.70 -12.55 -6.18
C GLY A 71 -11.83 -11.63 -6.62
N MET A 72 -12.19 -11.70 -7.90
CA MET A 72 -13.31 -10.94 -8.47
C MET A 72 -14.64 -11.69 -8.34
N ASP A 73 -15.72 -10.96 -8.49
CA ASP A 73 -17.07 -11.51 -8.57
C ASP A 73 -17.30 -12.30 -9.90
N GLU A 74 -18.47 -12.89 -10.04
CA GLU A 74 -18.87 -13.67 -11.23
C GLU A 74 -18.90 -12.86 -12.55
N ASN A 75 -18.93 -11.54 -12.45
CA ASN A 75 -18.92 -10.62 -13.59
C ASN A 75 -17.51 -10.05 -13.88
N ASN A 76 -16.48 -10.60 -13.25
CA ASN A 76 -15.11 -10.10 -13.29
C ASN A 76 -14.95 -8.64 -12.81
N MET A 77 -15.73 -8.25 -11.80
CA MET A 77 -15.66 -6.95 -11.16
C MET A 77 -15.06 -7.07 -9.76
N PHE A 78 -14.50 -5.99 -9.24
CA PHE A 78 -13.91 -5.91 -7.89
C PHE A 78 -14.99 -5.70 -6.81
N ASN A 79 -16.06 -6.48 -6.87
CA ASN A 79 -17.27 -6.36 -6.04
C ASN A 79 -17.50 -7.60 -5.17
N THR A 80 -16.51 -8.45 -4.97
CA THR A 80 -16.64 -9.60 -4.06
C THR A 80 -16.84 -9.11 -2.63
N PRO A 81 -17.90 -9.56 -1.92
CA PRO A 81 -18.12 -9.19 -0.53
C PRO A 81 -16.94 -9.50 0.39
N ASN A 82 -16.62 -8.58 1.28
CA ASN A 82 -15.51 -8.67 2.25
C ASN A 82 -14.12 -8.89 1.64
N ALA A 83 -13.94 -8.67 0.33
CA ALA A 83 -12.66 -8.84 -0.33
C ALA A 83 -11.73 -7.65 -0.11
N HIS A 84 -10.44 -7.95 -0.06
CA HIS A 84 -9.37 -6.97 -0.08
C HIS A 84 -8.73 -6.93 -1.47
N TYR A 85 -8.53 -5.72 -2.00
CA TYR A 85 -7.89 -5.49 -3.28
C TYR A 85 -6.72 -4.54 -3.12
N TYR A 86 -5.58 -4.93 -3.67
CA TYR A 86 -4.37 -4.12 -3.74
C TYR A 86 -4.05 -3.88 -5.20
N PHE A 87 -4.27 -2.66 -5.63
CA PHE A 87 -4.00 -2.21 -7.00
C PHE A 87 -2.60 -1.64 -7.08
N VAL A 88 -1.85 -2.04 -8.08
CA VAL A 88 -0.46 -1.63 -8.26
C VAL A 88 -0.17 -1.40 -9.74
N ASP A 89 0.39 -0.25 -10.04
CA ASP A 89 0.77 0.17 -11.38
C ASP A 89 2.30 0.22 -11.50
N LEU A 90 2.86 -0.86 -12.05
CA LEU A 90 4.30 -1.08 -12.17
C LEU A 90 4.87 -0.51 -13.46
N PHE A 91 6.08 0.02 -13.39
CA PHE A 91 6.84 0.52 -14.53
C PHE A 91 8.18 -0.19 -14.67
N LEU A 92 8.41 -0.77 -15.83
CA LEU A 92 9.59 -1.54 -16.17
C LEU A 92 10.14 -1.11 -17.53
N ASP A 93 11.43 -1.33 -17.77
CA ASP A 93 12.09 -1.13 -19.06
C ASP A 93 11.97 -2.32 -20.01
N THR A 94 11.40 -3.43 -19.53
CA THR A 94 11.32 -4.69 -20.26
C THR A 94 9.87 -5.05 -20.57
N PRO A 95 9.49 -5.21 -21.85
CA PRO A 95 8.19 -5.72 -22.21
C PRO A 95 8.09 -7.22 -21.91
N PRO A 96 6.87 -7.78 -21.78
CA PRO A 96 6.71 -9.21 -21.61
C PRO A 96 7.21 -9.98 -22.84
N ALA A 97 7.87 -11.10 -22.60
CA ALA A 97 8.39 -11.96 -23.67
C ALA A 97 7.26 -12.59 -24.53
N ASP A 98 6.11 -12.81 -23.93
CA ASP A 98 4.90 -13.32 -24.58
C ASP A 98 3.68 -12.52 -24.12
N LEU A 99 3.01 -11.85 -25.05
CA LEU A 99 1.81 -11.07 -24.80
C LEU A 99 0.58 -11.93 -24.42
N ASN A 100 0.60 -13.23 -24.68
CA ASN A 100 -0.44 -14.16 -24.26
C ASN A 100 -0.17 -14.75 -22.88
N ASN A 101 1.04 -14.58 -22.35
CA ASN A 101 1.43 -15.03 -21.03
C ASN A 101 2.32 -13.96 -20.37
N ILE A 102 1.69 -12.96 -19.82
CA ILE A 102 2.37 -11.82 -19.20
C ILE A 102 2.91 -12.23 -17.84
N VAL A 103 4.22 -12.21 -17.71
CA VAL A 103 4.94 -12.49 -16.45
C VAL A 103 5.71 -11.23 -16.07
N VAL A 104 5.53 -10.78 -14.81
CA VAL A 104 6.35 -9.71 -14.25
C VAL A 104 7.75 -10.27 -13.97
N PRO A 105 8.82 -9.63 -14.46
CA PRO A 105 10.19 -10.07 -14.21
C PRO A 105 10.53 -10.14 -12.71
N ASN A 106 11.44 -11.04 -12.35
CA ASN A 106 12.00 -11.07 -11.00
C ASN A 106 12.69 -9.74 -10.69
N GLY A 107 12.47 -9.22 -9.48
CA GLY A 107 13.05 -7.95 -9.06
C GLY A 107 12.36 -7.37 -7.83
N VAL A 108 12.88 -6.23 -7.41
CA VAL A 108 12.29 -5.39 -6.37
C VAL A 108 11.84 -4.08 -7.01
N TYR A 109 10.59 -3.71 -6.75
CA TYR A 109 9.95 -2.52 -7.29
C TYR A 109 9.58 -1.59 -6.13
N GLU A 110 10.06 -0.36 -6.19
CA GLU A 110 9.93 0.62 -5.11
C GLU A 110 8.74 1.55 -5.34
N TYR A 111 8.10 1.94 -4.26
CA TYR A 111 7.05 2.96 -4.31
C TYR A 111 7.60 4.32 -4.71
N ASP A 112 6.98 4.95 -5.69
CA ASP A 112 7.34 6.28 -6.20
C ASP A 112 6.23 7.30 -5.96
N ILE A 113 6.37 8.09 -4.91
CA ILE A 113 5.46 9.18 -4.56
C ILE A 113 5.51 10.34 -5.58
N THR A 114 6.56 10.42 -6.39
CA THR A 114 6.71 11.51 -7.37
C THR A 114 5.95 11.23 -8.67
N ASN A 115 5.42 10.03 -8.82
CA ASN A 115 4.72 9.58 -10.02
C ASN A 115 5.54 9.73 -11.30
N SER A 116 6.85 9.54 -11.20
CA SER A 116 7.77 9.73 -12.32
C SER A 116 7.71 8.61 -13.35
N GLY A 117 7.22 7.42 -12.96
CA GLY A 117 7.15 6.24 -13.82
C GLY A 117 8.52 5.72 -14.24
N PHE A 118 9.52 5.81 -13.36
CA PHE A 118 10.85 5.25 -13.58
C PHE A 118 10.86 3.72 -13.50
N MET A 119 11.92 3.15 -14.04
CA MET A 119 12.17 1.71 -14.03
C MET A 119 12.17 1.16 -12.59
N ASN A 120 11.52 0.00 -12.42
CA ASN A 120 11.39 -0.72 -11.15
C ASN A 120 10.66 0.08 -10.06
N THR A 121 9.65 0.86 -10.45
CA THR A 121 8.79 1.57 -9.51
C THR A 121 7.32 1.20 -9.66
N PHE A 122 6.52 1.52 -8.66
CA PHE A 122 5.06 1.63 -8.75
C PHE A 122 4.62 2.98 -8.17
N THR A 123 3.63 3.60 -8.80
CA THR A 123 3.32 5.01 -8.57
C THR A 123 2.18 5.22 -7.61
N GLU A 124 2.22 6.34 -6.88
CA GLU A 124 1.21 6.76 -5.91
C GLU A 124 -0.15 6.99 -6.57
N SER A 125 -0.19 7.70 -7.69
CA SER A 125 -1.46 8.16 -8.30
C SER A 125 -2.34 7.04 -8.85
N THR A 126 -1.77 5.86 -9.11
CA THR A 126 -2.46 4.72 -9.74
C THR A 126 -2.36 3.43 -8.94
N SER A 127 -1.84 3.50 -7.71
CA SER A 127 -1.73 2.36 -6.81
C SER A 127 -2.47 2.65 -5.50
N TRP A 128 -3.41 1.77 -5.15
CA TRP A 128 -4.26 1.98 -3.97
C TRP A 128 -4.78 0.66 -3.39
N TYR A 129 -5.33 0.76 -2.19
CA TYR A 129 -5.99 -0.32 -1.47
C TYR A 129 -7.49 -0.08 -1.40
N GLN A 130 -8.27 -1.15 -1.49
CA GLN A 130 -9.71 -1.16 -1.33
C GLN A 130 -10.13 -2.38 -0.51
N ILE A 131 -11.04 -2.18 0.43
CA ILE A 131 -11.76 -3.25 1.12
C ILE A 131 -13.25 -3.12 0.87
N ASN A 132 -13.93 -4.22 0.61
CA ASN A 132 -15.36 -4.25 0.39
C ASN A 132 -16.13 -4.63 1.66
N ASP A 133 -17.34 -4.12 1.78
CA ASP A 133 -18.32 -4.53 2.78
C ASP A 133 -19.00 -5.88 2.42
N GLU A 134 -19.94 -6.29 3.27
CA GLU A 134 -20.75 -7.51 3.06
C GLU A 134 -21.60 -7.48 1.77
N SER A 135 -21.82 -6.34 1.18
CA SER A 135 -22.58 -6.14 -0.05
C SER A 135 -21.68 -6.02 -1.28
N GLY A 136 -20.36 -6.02 -1.11
CA GLY A 136 -19.39 -5.89 -2.18
C GLY A 136 -19.06 -4.43 -2.56
N PHE A 137 -19.46 -3.44 -1.73
CA PHE A 137 -19.11 -2.05 -1.96
C PHE A 137 -17.86 -1.64 -1.16
N PRO A 138 -17.02 -0.75 -1.68
CA PRO A 138 -15.86 -0.26 -0.96
C PRO A 138 -16.23 0.40 0.37
N ILE A 139 -15.66 -0.10 1.49
CA ILE A 139 -15.84 0.49 2.83
C ILE A 139 -14.90 1.69 3.00
N VAL A 140 -13.65 1.48 2.68
CA VAL A 140 -12.65 2.54 2.66
C VAL A 140 -12.81 3.22 1.31
N GLY A 141 -13.12 4.51 1.32
CA GLY A 141 -13.44 5.26 0.10
C GLY A 141 -12.45 4.99 -1.02
N TYR A 142 -12.86 5.27 -2.22
CA TYR A 142 -12.03 5.11 -3.40
C TYR A 142 -10.64 5.65 -3.14
N GLN A 143 -9.63 4.77 -3.18
CA GLN A 143 -8.23 5.12 -3.15
C GLN A 143 -7.69 5.52 -1.77
N VAL A 144 -7.50 4.53 -0.90
CA VAL A 144 -6.52 4.68 0.16
C VAL A 144 -5.14 4.44 -0.48
N HIS A 145 -4.40 5.52 -0.67
CA HIS A 145 -3.08 5.45 -1.28
C HIS A 145 -2.06 4.83 -0.34
N TYR A 146 -0.99 4.32 -0.92
CA TYR A 146 0.16 3.90 -0.13
C TYR A 146 1.01 5.12 0.24
N GLU A 147 1.68 5.08 1.38
CA GLU A 147 2.70 6.07 1.76
C GLU A 147 4.09 5.64 1.31
N LYS A 148 4.33 4.35 1.35
CA LYS A 148 5.58 3.70 0.94
C LYS A 148 5.37 2.22 0.76
N GLY A 149 6.32 1.56 0.13
CA GLY A 149 6.31 0.10 0.04
C GLY A 149 7.25 -0.44 -1.01
N THR A 150 7.25 -1.76 -1.08
CA THR A 150 7.99 -2.54 -2.07
C THR A 150 7.16 -3.69 -2.60
N ILE A 151 7.41 -4.06 -3.84
CA ILE A 151 6.96 -5.31 -4.43
C ILE A 151 8.20 -6.15 -4.74
N THR A 152 8.24 -7.36 -4.24
CA THR A 152 9.28 -8.33 -4.58
C THR A 152 8.69 -9.44 -5.43
N VAL A 153 9.28 -9.68 -6.59
CA VAL A 153 8.94 -10.80 -7.47
C VAL A 153 10.12 -11.76 -7.51
N GLU A 154 9.88 -12.99 -7.09
CA GLU A 154 10.90 -14.05 -7.05
C GLU A 154 10.26 -15.39 -7.45
N ASP A 155 10.72 -15.94 -8.57
CA ASP A 155 10.29 -17.25 -9.10
C ASP A 155 8.76 -17.44 -9.17
N GLY A 156 8.07 -16.40 -9.63
CA GLY A 156 6.61 -16.39 -9.77
C GLY A 156 5.85 -16.13 -8.47
N LYS A 157 6.54 -15.96 -7.35
CA LYS A 157 5.96 -15.46 -6.10
C LYS A 157 6.05 -13.94 -6.07
N VAL A 158 4.94 -13.30 -5.75
CA VAL A 158 4.89 -11.84 -5.58
C VAL A 158 4.58 -11.53 -4.12
N THR A 159 5.39 -10.67 -3.53
CA THR A 159 5.19 -10.16 -2.16
C THR A 159 5.03 -8.64 -2.24
N LEU A 160 3.93 -8.13 -1.70
CA LEU A 160 3.65 -6.70 -1.57
C LEU A 160 3.75 -6.31 -0.09
N GLU A 161 4.64 -5.38 0.22
CA GLU A 161 4.80 -4.80 1.55
C GLU A 161 4.54 -3.29 1.45
N VAL A 162 3.44 -2.84 2.01
CA VAL A 162 3.01 -1.43 1.89
C VAL A 162 2.60 -0.87 3.24
N LEU A 163 2.84 0.41 3.42
CA LEU A 163 2.21 1.23 4.44
C LEU A 163 1.10 2.03 3.77
N MET A 164 -0.11 1.92 4.29
CA MET A 164 -1.27 2.65 3.81
C MET A 164 -1.43 3.97 4.53
N GLN A 165 -1.86 4.99 3.81
CA GLN A 165 -2.28 6.26 4.39
C GLN A 165 -3.67 6.05 5.03
N ILE A 166 -3.69 5.90 6.34
CA ILE A 166 -4.94 5.84 7.11
C ILE A 166 -5.12 7.21 7.78
N ASP A 167 -6.14 7.96 7.36
CA ASP A 167 -6.54 9.22 7.98
C ASP A 167 -7.18 9.01 9.37
#